data_3a79629320f31d063aa668efa3f04ff1
#
_entry.id   3a79629320f31d063aa668efa3f04ff1
#
_cell.length_a   1.000
_cell.length_b   1.000
_cell.length_c   1.000
_cell.angle_alpha   90.00
_cell.angle_beta   90.00
_cell.angle_gamma   90.00
#
_symmetry.space_group_name_H-M   'P 1'
#
loop_
_entity.id
_entity.type
_entity.pdbx_description
1 polymer ?
#
loop_
_entity_poly.entity_id
_entity_poly.type
_entity_poly.pdbx_seq_one_letter_code
_entity_poly.pdbx_strand_id
1 'polypeptide(L)'
;MKFRPCIDIHNGKVKQIVGGSLKDEMNQAIDNFVSEQDAAWYARLYREKGLIGGHIILLNPEGSEYYDADLVQALGALEAFPGGLMIGGGIHSDNAMKFICAGASHVIVTSYVFKEGKINFEHLKAIHESVGREHLVLDLSCRKKDGLYYIVTDRWQKFTEHVVNEETLNLLAPYCSEFLIHAVDVEGKASGIEEELASMLGVWDGIPITYAGGVGSLDDVELLKKLGNRRLDVTIGSALDIFGGTIPFEKAADIS
;
A
#
# COMPACT_ATOMS: atom_id res chain seq x y z
N MET A 1 16.80 0.60 3.98
CA MET A 1 15.52 -0.14 3.95
C MET A 1 14.82 0.12 5.27
N LYS A 2 13.53 0.41 5.27
CA LYS A 2 12.72 0.56 6.50
C LYS A 2 11.52 -0.36 6.41
N PHE A 3 11.07 -0.88 7.55
CA PHE A 3 9.79 -1.54 7.64
C PHE A 3 8.66 -0.49 7.69
N ARG A 4 7.68 -0.63 6.81
CA ARG A 4 6.49 0.21 6.68
C ARG A 4 5.25 -0.64 7.01
N PRO A 5 4.69 -0.56 8.22
CA PRO A 5 3.56 -1.40 8.62
C PRO A 5 2.27 -1.03 7.88
N CYS A 6 1.32 -1.96 7.79
CA CYS A 6 0.02 -1.74 7.17
C CYS A 6 -1.14 -1.93 8.15
N ILE A 7 -2.26 -1.28 7.86
CA ILE A 7 -3.56 -1.45 8.52
C ILE A 7 -4.62 -1.52 7.42
N ASP A 8 -5.05 -2.73 7.07
CA ASP A 8 -6.11 -2.92 6.09
C ASP A 8 -7.46 -2.96 6.80
N ILE A 9 -8.40 -2.14 6.34
CA ILE A 9 -9.72 -2.01 6.95
C ILE A 9 -10.79 -2.49 5.97
N HIS A 10 -11.60 -3.47 6.40
CA HIS A 10 -12.68 -4.03 5.62
C HIS A 10 -13.86 -4.39 6.51
N ASN A 11 -15.06 -3.93 6.16
CA ASN A 11 -16.30 -4.14 6.89
C ASN A 11 -16.20 -3.73 8.37
N GLY A 12 -15.61 -2.55 8.64
CA GLY A 12 -15.46 -1.96 9.97
C GLY A 12 -14.39 -2.59 10.86
N LYS A 13 -13.54 -3.47 10.32
CA LYS A 13 -12.51 -4.20 11.08
C LYS A 13 -11.15 -4.16 10.40
N VAL A 14 -10.08 -4.23 11.21
CA VAL A 14 -8.74 -4.49 10.69
C VAL A 14 -8.64 -5.95 10.27
N LYS A 15 -8.18 -6.18 9.04
CA LYS A 15 -8.07 -7.50 8.43
C LYS A 15 -6.76 -7.65 7.65
N GLN A 16 -6.43 -8.91 7.33
CA GLN A 16 -5.48 -9.25 6.28
C GLN A 16 -6.17 -10.14 5.26
N ILE A 17 -6.01 -9.84 4.00
CA ILE A 17 -6.68 -10.54 2.90
C ILE A 17 -5.68 -11.19 1.95
N VAL A 18 -6.14 -12.23 1.22
CA VAL A 18 -5.37 -12.81 0.12
C VAL A 18 -5.47 -11.92 -1.11
N GLY A 19 -4.34 -11.58 -1.72
CA GLY A 19 -4.27 -10.79 -2.93
C GLY A 19 -5.14 -11.35 -4.05
N GLY A 20 -5.91 -10.46 -4.71
CA GLY A 20 -6.84 -10.85 -5.79
C GLY A 20 -8.13 -11.53 -5.34
N SER A 21 -8.38 -11.68 -4.02
CA SER A 21 -9.61 -12.29 -3.50
C SER A 21 -10.77 -11.32 -3.32
N LEU A 22 -10.51 -10.00 -3.35
CA LEU A 22 -11.54 -8.97 -3.29
C LEU A 22 -12.42 -9.03 -4.55
N LYS A 23 -13.71 -9.35 -4.37
CA LYS A 23 -14.70 -9.35 -5.43
C LYS A 23 -15.77 -8.30 -5.15
N ASP A 24 -16.24 -7.63 -6.22
CA ASP A 24 -17.28 -6.60 -6.11
C ASP A 24 -18.64 -7.18 -5.70
N GLU A 25 -18.89 -8.46 -6.04
CA GLU A 25 -20.12 -9.13 -5.67
C GLU A 25 -20.10 -9.52 -4.19
N MET A 26 -21.04 -8.97 -3.40
CA MET A 26 -21.31 -9.27 -1.98
C MET A 26 -20.20 -8.87 -0.98
N ASN A 27 -19.31 -7.92 -1.30
CA ASN A 27 -18.24 -7.47 -0.36
C ASN A 27 -17.45 -8.64 0.25
N GLN A 28 -17.19 -9.70 -0.53
CA GLN A 28 -16.49 -10.89 -0.07
C GLN A 28 -14.98 -10.75 -0.34
N ALA A 29 -14.19 -11.06 0.68
CA ALA A 29 -12.77 -11.29 0.58
C ALA A 29 -12.44 -12.62 1.26
N ILE A 30 -11.35 -13.26 0.86
CA ILE A 30 -10.79 -14.38 1.64
C ILE A 30 -9.92 -13.75 2.71
N ASP A 31 -10.42 -13.75 3.95
CA ASP A 31 -9.73 -13.19 5.10
C ASP A 31 -8.67 -14.20 5.58
N ASN A 32 -7.40 -13.79 5.61
CA ASN A 32 -6.33 -14.51 6.29
C ASN A 32 -6.41 -14.29 7.81
N PHE A 33 -6.87 -13.10 8.21
CA PHE A 33 -6.94 -12.70 9.60
C PHE A 33 -8.02 -11.62 9.79
N VAL A 34 -8.73 -11.68 10.91
CA VAL A 34 -9.66 -10.64 11.36
C VAL A 34 -9.28 -10.26 12.78
N SER A 35 -8.91 -8.99 12.98
CA SER A 35 -8.46 -8.49 14.27
C SER A 35 -9.62 -8.30 15.27
N GLU A 36 -9.34 -8.57 16.54
CA GLU A 36 -10.17 -8.14 17.68
C GLU A 36 -9.84 -6.71 18.11
N GLN A 37 -8.66 -6.18 17.71
CA GLN A 37 -8.21 -4.83 18.00
C GLN A 37 -8.69 -3.85 16.93
N ASP A 38 -8.90 -2.60 17.33
CA ASP A 38 -9.22 -1.50 16.42
C ASP A 38 -7.97 -0.96 15.70
N ALA A 39 -8.18 -0.17 14.65
CA ALA A 39 -7.07 0.43 13.89
C ALA A 39 -6.24 1.41 14.73
N ALA A 40 -6.85 2.07 15.70
CA ALA A 40 -6.14 2.98 16.62
C ALA A 40 -5.17 2.23 17.54
N TRP A 41 -5.47 0.98 17.92
CA TRP A 41 -4.55 0.13 18.68
C TRP A 41 -3.26 -0.15 17.87
N TYR A 42 -3.39 -0.53 16.61
CA TYR A 42 -2.24 -0.74 15.70
C TYR A 42 -1.45 0.55 15.50
N ALA A 43 -2.12 1.67 15.29
CA ALA A 43 -1.47 2.96 15.12
C ALA A 43 -0.65 3.36 16.38
N ARG A 44 -1.17 3.14 17.60
CA ARG A 44 -0.42 3.34 18.84
C ARG A 44 0.80 2.43 18.92
N LEU A 45 0.66 1.14 18.60
CA LEU A 45 1.76 0.19 18.58
C LEU A 45 2.86 0.65 17.62
N TYR A 46 2.50 1.09 16.39
CA TYR A 46 3.46 1.58 15.41
C TYR A 46 4.14 2.87 15.86
N ARG A 47 3.39 3.78 16.50
CA ARG A 47 3.93 5.01 17.08
C ARG A 47 4.93 4.73 18.20
N GLU A 48 4.66 3.79 19.09
CA GLU A 48 5.55 3.39 20.19
C GLU A 48 6.87 2.81 19.68
N LYS A 49 6.83 2.14 18.53
CA LYS A 49 8.02 1.60 17.84
C LYS A 49 8.69 2.61 16.89
N GLY A 50 8.15 3.83 16.73
CA GLY A 50 8.70 4.84 15.83
C GLY A 50 8.57 4.49 14.34
N LEU A 51 7.63 3.64 13.97
CA LEU A 51 7.43 3.14 12.60
C LEU A 51 6.63 4.16 11.77
N ILE A 52 7.31 5.19 11.27
CA ILE A 52 6.72 6.23 10.42
C ILE A 52 6.62 5.76 8.98
N GLY A 53 5.55 6.19 8.28
CA GLY A 53 5.32 5.91 6.86
C GLY A 53 4.67 4.56 6.59
N GLY A 54 4.10 3.93 7.62
CA GLY A 54 3.13 2.87 7.40
C GLY A 54 1.86 3.38 6.73
N HIS A 55 0.97 2.48 6.31
CA HIS A 55 -0.23 2.88 5.58
C HIS A 55 -1.51 2.24 6.11
N ILE A 56 -2.60 2.96 5.91
CA ILE A 56 -3.98 2.51 6.12
C ILE A 56 -4.61 2.34 4.75
N ILE A 57 -5.29 1.21 4.48
CA ILE A 57 -6.06 1.01 3.25
C ILE A 57 -7.53 0.73 3.58
N LEU A 58 -8.42 1.59 3.07
CA LEU A 58 -9.86 1.37 3.08
C LEU A 58 -10.22 0.46 1.91
N LEU A 59 -10.69 -0.75 2.20
CA LEU A 59 -10.98 -1.77 1.19
C LEU A 59 -12.43 -1.72 0.68
N ASN A 60 -13.34 -1.13 1.43
CA ASN A 60 -14.70 -0.89 0.96
C ASN A 60 -14.76 0.41 0.14
N PRO A 61 -15.47 0.42 -0.99
CA PRO A 61 -15.63 1.63 -1.79
C PRO A 61 -16.55 2.63 -1.08
N GLU A 62 -16.37 3.91 -1.39
CA GLU A 62 -17.30 4.96 -1.01
C GLU A 62 -18.71 4.61 -1.49
N GLY A 63 -19.72 4.78 -0.59
CA GLY A 63 -21.11 4.38 -0.86
C GLY A 63 -21.45 2.93 -0.51
N SER A 64 -20.50 2.10 -0.08
CA SER A 64 -20.84 0.80 0.51
C SER A 64 -21.44 0.99 1.92
N GLU A 65 -22.24 0.04 2.37
CA GLU A 65 -22.84 0.04 3.73
C GLU A 65 -21.78 0.04 4.86
N TYR A 66 -20.55 -0.39 4.58
CA TYR A 66 -19.46 -0.49 5.55
C TYR A 66 -18.50 0.70 5.52
N TYR A 67 -18.60 1.57 4.51
CA TYR A 67 -17.61 2.64 4.32
C TYR A 67 -17.50 3.58 5.52
N ASP A 68 -18.64 3.95 6.14
CA ASP A 68 -18.65 4.83 7.32
C ASP A 68 -17.96 4.15 8.53
N ALA A 69 -18.14 2.84 8.71
CA ALA A 69 -17.47 2.08 9.75
C ALA A 69 -15.96 1.97 9.50
N ASP A 70 -15.55 1.76 8.25
CA ASP A 70 -14.13 1.78 7.85
C ASP A 70 -13.51 3.16 8.07
N LEU A 71 -14.23 4.22 7.74
CA LEU A 71 -13.79 5.60 7.93
C LEU A 71 -13.57 5.93 9.42
N VAL A 72 -14.45 5.47 10.32
CA VAL A 72 -14.28 5.63 11.77
C VAL A 72 -12.99 4.96 12.25
N GLN A 73 -12.70 3.76 11.79
CA GLN A 73 -11.44 3.05 12.10
C GLN A 73 -10.22 3.83 11.61
N ALA A 74 -10.25 4.29 10.35
CA ALA A 74 -9.13 5.01 9.76
C ALA A 74 -8.86 6.34 10.47
N LEU A 75 -9.90 7.14 10.74
CA LEU A 75 -9.76 8.41 11.45
C LEU A 75 -9.23 8.22 12.87
N GLY A 76 -9.69 7.17 13.58
CA GLY A 76 -9.15 6.81 14.89
C GLY A 76 -7.66 6.45 14.86
N ALA A 77 -7.20 5.76 13.80
CA ALA A 77 -5.78 5.46 13.62
C ALA A 77 -4.95 6.71 13.31
N LEU A 78 -5.44 7.60 12.46
CA LEU A 78 -4.77 8.87 12.14
C LEU A 78 -4.67 9.78 13.38
N GLU A 79 -5.72 9.84 14.21
CA GLU A 79 -5.70 10.57 15.48
C GLU A 79 -4.70 9.97 16.48
N ALA A 80 -4.59 8.64 16.53
CA ALA A 80 -3.66 7.93 17.43
C ALA A 80 -2.18 8.14 17.03
N PHE A 81 -1.90 8.35 15.74
CA PHE A 81 -0.54 8.56 15.21
C PHE A 81 -0.48 9.68 14.15
N PRO A 82 -0.72 10.96 14.53
CA PRO A 82 -0.72 12.09 13.60
C PRO A 82 0.61 12.22 12.85
N GLY A 83 0.55 12.33 11.52
CA GLY A 83 1.72 12.45 10.63
C GLY A 83 2.55 11.17 10.49
N GLY A 84 2.16 10.08 11.15
CA GLY A 84 2.92 8.82 11.11
C GLY A 84 2.47 7.86 10.02
N LEU A 85 1.22 7.94 9.58
CA LEU A 85 0.60 6.99 8.66
C LEU A 85 0.11 7.66 7.38
N MET A 86 0.22 6.94 6.27
CA MET A 86 -0.40 7.26 5.00
C MET A 86 -1.80 6.66 4.94
N ILE A 87 -2.66 7.12 4.02
CA ILE A 87 -3.99 6.54 3.82
C ILE A 87 -4.32 6.38 2.34
N GLY A 88 -4.89 5.22 1.99
CA GLY A 88 -5.38 4.88 0.66
C GLY A 88 -6.77 4.24 0.69
N GLY A 89 -7.30 3.96 -0.49
CA GLY A 89 -8.64 3.40 -0.69
C GLY A 89 -9.69 4.46 -0.99
N GLY A 90 -10.08 4.55 -2.26
CA GLY A 90 -11.08 5.52 -2.73
C GLY A 90 -10.65 7.00 -2.67
N ILE A 91 -9.35 7.28 -2.66
CA ILE A 91 -8.84 8.65 -2.60
C ILE A 91 -8.91 9.32 -3.97
N HIS A 92 -9.39 10.57 -3.99
CA HIS A 92 -9.47 11.44 -5.17
C HIS A 92 -9.30 12.92 -4.77
N SER A 93 -9.22 13.83 -5.75
CA SER A 93 -8.93 15.25 -5.50
C SER A 93 -9.87 15.93 -4.50
N ASP A 94 -11.14 15.53 -4.45
CA ASP A 94 -12.14 16.21 -3.63
C ASP A 94 -12.15 15.74 -2.17
N ASN A 95 -11.60 14.52 -1.86
CA ASN A 95 -11.55 13.99 -0.50
C ASN A 95 -10.16 13.93 0.12
N ALA A 96 -9.09 14.04 -0.69
CA ALA A 96 -7.71 13.85 -0.25
C ALA A 96 -7.31 14.78 0.89
N MET A 97 -7.61 16.09 0.77
CA MET A 97 -7.25 17.08 1.78
C MET A 97 -7.95 16.83 3.13
N LYS A 98 -9.12 16.20 3.16
CA LYS A 98 -9.82 15.79 4.39
C LYS A 98 -8.96 14.85 5.22
N PHE A 99 -8.28 13.90 4.58
CA PHE A 99 -7.42 12.94 5.28
C PHE A 99 -6.10 13.55 5.73
N ILE A 100 -5.51 14.44 4.95
CA ILE A 100 -4.34 15.21 5.38
C ILE A 100 -4.67 16.04 6.61
N CYS A 101 -5.79 16.78 6.62
CA CYS A 101 -6.27 17.55 7.77
C CYS A 101 -6.60 16.65 8.99
N ALA A 102 -7.00 15.39 8.76
CA ALA A 102 -7.24 14.42 9.82
C ALA A 102 -5.96 13.80 10.40
N GLY A 103 -4.79 14.12 9.88
CA GLY A 103 -3.50 13.68 10.40
C GLY A 103 -2.77 12.65 9.55
N ALA A 104 -3.24 12.36 8.33
CA ALA A 104 -2.46 11.52 7.41
C ALA A 104 -1.18 12.25 6.98
N SER A 105 -0.06 11.53 6.92
CA SER A 105 1.19 12.07 6.37
C SER A 105 1.11 12.23 4.86
N HIS A 106 0.49 11.27 4.18
CA HIS A 106 0.29 11.24 2.73
C HIS A 106 -1.05 10.56 2.40
N VAL A 107 -1.54 10.85 1.21
CA VAL A 107 -2.61 10.07 0.57
C VAL A 107 -2.02 9.14 -0.49
N ILE A 108 -2.56 7.93 -0.58
CA ILE A 108 -2.16 6.90 -1.56
C ILE A 108 -3.25 6.78 -2.60
N VAL A 109 -2.88 6.90 -3.87
CA VAL A 109 -3.81 6.89 -4.99
C VAL A 109 -3.39 5.83 -6.01
N THR A 110 -4.37 5.04 -6.45
CA THR A 110 -4.21 3.99 -7.47
C THR A 110 -5.17 4.26 -8.64
N SER A 111 -6.35 3.67 -8.62
CA SER A 111 -7.29 3.65 -9.74
C SER A 111 -7.76 5.04 -10.19
N TYR A 112 -7.77 6.04 -9.32
CA TYR A 112 -8.20 7.41 -9.66
C TYR A 112 -7.35 8.04 -10.78
N VAL A 113 -6.04 7.76 -10.81
CA VAL A 113 -5.11 8.30 -11.81
C VAL A 113 -5.01 7.45 -13.08
N PHE A 114 -5.83 6.42 -13.17
CA PHE A 114 -5.96 5.60 -14.39
C PHE A 114 -7.40 5.62 -14.91
N LYS A 115 -7.56 5.71 -16.23
CA LYS A 115 -8.86 5.61 -16.89
C LYS A 115 -8.71 4.80 -18.16
N GLU A 116 -9.57 3.80 -18.33
CA GLU A 116 -9.56 2.94 -19.53
C GLU A 116 -8.19 2.31 -19.82
N GLY A 117 -7.45 1.95 -18.75
CA GLY A 117 -6.13 1.36 -18.86
C GLY A 117 -4.98 2.33 -19.14
N LYS A 118 -5.23 3.65 -19.16
CA LYS A 118 -4.24 4.69 -19.42
C LYS A 118 -4.10 5.63 -18.24
N ILE A 119 -2.92 6.27 -18.11
CA ILE A 119 -2.71 7.34 -17.14
C ILE A 119 -3.62 8.51 -17.51
N ASN A 120 -4.45 8.93 -16.56
CA ASN A 120 -5.29 10.11 -16.67
C ASN A 120 -4.54 11.32 -16.08
N PHE A 121 -3.87 12.07 -16.93
CA PHE A 121 -3.09 13.23 -16.51
C PHE A 121 -3.93 14.38 -15.94
N GLU A 122 -5.21 14.49 -16.29
CA GLU A 122 -6.13 15.46 -15.69
C GLU A 122 -6.34 15.13 -14.22
N HIS A 123 -6.69 13.90 -13.88
CA HIS A 123 -6.84 13.43 -12.51
C HIS A 123 -5.52 13.47 -11.73
N LEU A 124 -4.40 13.09 -12.37
CA LEU A 124 -3.08 13.12 -11.75
C LEU A 124 -2.68 14.55 -11.36
N LYS A 125 -2.95 15.54 -12.23
CA LYS A 125 -2.73 16.96 -11.91
C LYS A 125 -3.69 17.45 -10.83
N ALA A 126 -4.97 17.10 -10.91
CA ALA A 126 -5.97 17.51 -9.93
C ALA A 126 -5.62 17.04 -8.50
N ILE A 127 -5.21 15.77 -8.33
CA ILE A 127 -4.79 15.26 -7.02
C ILE A 127 -3.47 15.90 -6.55
N HIS A 128 -2.51 16.06 -7.46
CA HIS A 128 -1.26 16.75 -7.17
C HIS A 128 -1.49 18.21 -6.71
N GLU A 129 -2.37 18.95 -7.37
CA GLU A 129 -2.73 20.32 -7.00
C GLU A 129 -3.50 20.40 -5.69
N SER A 130 -4.29 19.36 -5.36
CA SER A 130 -5.08 19.30 -4.13
C SER A 130 -4.20 19.14 -2.87
N VAL A 131 -3.18 18.25 -2.89
CA VAL A 131 -2.40 17.92 -1.68
C VAL A 131 -0.93 18.28 -1.77
N GLY A 132 -0.44 18.66 -2.94
CA GLY A 132 0.99 18.86 -3.21
C GLY A 132 1.73 17.55 -3.43
N ARG A 133 2.90 17.67 -4.07
CA ARG A 133 3.79 16.53 -4.34
C ARG A 133 4.20 15.79 -3.07
N GLU A 134 4.47 16.56 -2.02
CA GLU A 134 5.00 16.11 -0.73
C GLU A 134 4.03 15.23 0.07
N HIS A 135 2.75 15.28 -0.24
CA HIS A 135 1.71 14.48 0.44
C HIS A 135 1.07 13.41 -0.46
N LEU A 136 1.60 13.22 -1.69
CA LEU A 136 1.06 12.25 -2.64
C LEU A 136 1.98 11.04 -2.78
N VAL A 137 1.41 9.85 -2.63
CA VAL A 137 2.00 8.55 -2.97
C VAL A 137 1.18 7.92 -4.08
N LEU A 138 1.84 7.41 -5.11
CA LEU A 138 1.18 6.62 -6.15
C LEU A 138 1.43 5.13 -5.88
N ASP A 139 0.34 4.38 -5.73
CA ASP A 139 0.40 2.92 -5.68
C ASP A 139 0.34 2.38 -7.11
N LEU A 140 1.42 1.74 -7.52
CA LEU A 140 1.57 1.07 -8.80
C LEU A 140 1.53 -0.45 -8.59
N SER A 141 0.44 -0.92 -7.97
CA SER A 141 0.15 -2.36 -7.85
C SER A 141 0.29 -3.04 -9.20
N CYS A 142 1.03 -4.15 -9.28
CA CYS A 142 1.34 -4.77 -10.56
C CYS A 142 1.21 -6.29 -10.56
N ARG A 143 0.96 -6.84 -11.75
CA ARG A 143 0.90 -8.28 -12.00
C ARG A 143 1.76 -8.64 -13.20
N LYS A 144 2.40 -9.83 -13.12
CA LYS A 144 3.26 -10.33 -14.19
C LYS A 144 2.42 -10.92 -15.33
N LYS A 145 2.66 -10.46 -16.55
CA LYS A 145 2.06 -10.98 -17.76
C LYS A 145 3.08 -10.89 -18.91
N ASP A 146 3.28 -12.00 -19.63
CA ASP A 146 4.23 -12.07 -20.77
C ASP A 146 5.65 -11.57 -20.42
N GLY A 147 6.10 -11.84 -19.18
CA GLY A 147 7.41 -11.44 -18.67
C GLY A 147 7.52 -9.98 -18.21
N LEU A 148 6.45 -9.19 -18.26
CA LEU A 148 6.41 -7.79 -17.83
C LEU A 148 5.46 -7.59 -16.65
N TYR A 149 5.74 -6.57 -15.80
CA TYR A 149 4.90 -6.21 -14.67
C TYR A 149 3.95 -5.06 -15.05
N TYR A 150 2.74 -5.39 -15.44
CA TYR A 150 1.72 -4.42 -15.80
C TYR A 150 1.06 -3.84 -14.56
N ILE A 151 0.87 -2.52 -14.54
CA ILE A 151 0.07 -1.86 -13.51
C ILE A 151 -1.37 -2.35 -13.61
N VAL A 152 -1.98 -2.65 -12.46
CA VAL A 152 -3.36 -3.11 -12.37
C VAL A 152 -4.17 -2.16 -11.49
N THR A 153 -5.46 -2.04 -11.81
CA THR A 153 -6.42 -1.16 -11.13
C THR A 153 -7.68 -1.93 -10.73
N ASP A 154 -8.64 -1.25 -10.15
CA ASP A 154 -9.95 -1.80 -9.79
C ASP A 154 -9.81 -3.09 -8.95
N ARG A 155 -9.18 -2.95 -7.78
CA ARG A 155 -8.89 -4.08 -6.87
C ARG A 155 -8.08 -5.19 -7.56
N TRP A 156 -7.09 -4.76 -8.35
CA TRP A 156 -6.15 -5.64 -9.07
C TRP A 156 -6.77 -6.50 -10.18
N GLN A 157 -8.02 -6.18 -10.60
CA GLN A 157 -8.76 -6.96 -11.59
C GLN A 157 -8.46 -6.53 -13.04
N LYS A 158 -8.10 -5.26 -13.26
CA LYS A 158 -7.93 -4.72 -14.60
C LYS A 158 -6.48 -4.36 -14.90
N PHE A 159 -5.96 -4.91 -15.98
CA PHE A 159 -4.64 -4.53 -16.50
C PHE A 159 -4.73 -3.17 -17.20
N THR A 160 -3.71 -2.33 -16.97
CA THR A 160 -3.50 -1.11 -17.75
C THR A 160 -2.56 -1.40 -18.94
N GLU A 161 -2.34 -0.39 -19.79
CA GLU A 161 -1.35 -0.44 -20.89
C GLU A 161 0.08 -0.14 -20.38
N HIS A 162 0.24 0.22 -19.11
CA HIS A 162 1.50 0.65 -18.53
C HIS A 162 2.18 -0.45 -17.72
N VAL A 163 3.49 -0.56 -17.94
CA VAL A 163 4.37 -1.50 -17.21
C VAL A 163 5.14 -0.73 -16.15
N VAL A 164 5.40 -1.36 -15.00
CA VAL A 164 6.36 -0.85 -14.02
C VAL A 164 7.75 -1.00 -14.63
N ASN A 165 8.31 0.10 -15.09
CA ASN A 165 9.65 0.21 -15.66
C ASN A 165 10.21 1.62 -15.46
N GLU A 166 11.47 1.84 -15.82
CA GLU A 166 12.14 3.13 -15.66
C GLU A 166 11.37 4.29 -16.34
N GLU A 167 10.85 4.07 -17.54
CA GLU A 167 10.10 5.09 -18.31
C GLU A 167 8.85 5.53 -17.56
N THR A 168 8.04 4.58 -17.08
CA THR A 168 6.80 4.85 -16.33
C THR A 168 7.11 5.51 -14.98
N LEU A 169 8.14 5.03 -14.28
CA LEU A 169 8.55 5.61 -13.00
C LEU A 169 9.04 7.06 -13.19
N ASN A 170 9.87 7.34 -14.19
CA ASN A 170 10.34 8.68 -14.51
C ASN A 170 9.22 9.63 -14.94
N LEU A 171 8.19 9.10 -15.64
CA LEU A 171 7.01 9.86 -16.06
C LEU A 171 6.16 10.32 -14.85
N LEU A 172 6.02 9.46 -13.83
CA LEU A 172 5.15 9.68 -12.69
C LEU A 172 5.84 10.35 -11.49
N ALA A 173 7.15 10.16 -11.30
CA ALA A 173 7.92 10.69 -10.17
C ALA A 173 7.82 12.22 -9.95
N PRO A 174 7.64 13.08 -10.98
CA PRO A 174 7.47 14.51 -10.76
C PRO A 174 6.19 14.87 -9.97
N TYR A 175 5.19 13.99 -9.94
CA TYR A 175 3.88 14.28 -9.33
C TYR A 175 3.76 13.82 -7.88
N CYS A 176 4.60 12.88 -7.41
CA CYS A 176 4.49 12.29 -6.08
C CYS A 176 5.83 12.25 -5.33
N SER A 177 5.79 11.99 -4.05
CA SER A 177 6.97 11.89 -3.18
C SER A 177 7.49 10.47 -3.04
N GLU A 178 6.64 9.45 -3.26
CA GLU A 178 6.95 8.03 -3.07
C GLU A 178 6.09 7.17 -3.99
N PHE A 179 6.61 6.00 -4.35
CA PHE A 179 5.82 4.92 -4.94
C PHE A 179 5.61 3.79 -3.93
N LEU A 180 4.38 3.29 -3.86
CA LEU A 180 4.05 2.01 -3.25
C LEU A 180 3.88 0.98 -4.38
N ILE A 181 4.67 -0.09 -4.36
CA ILE A 181 4.66 -1.11 -5.42
C ILE A 181 4.19 -2.44 -4.82
N HIS A 182 2.95 -2.81 -5.11
CA HIS A 182 2.40 -4.11 -4.71
C HIS A 182 2.65 -5.17 -5.77
N ALA A 183 3.38 -6.22 -5.40
CA ALA A 183 3.51 -7.44 -6.20
C ALA A 183 2.28 -8.35 -5.95
N VAL A 184 1.18 -8.08 -6.67
CA VAL A 184 -0.15 -8.65 -6.41
C VAL A 184 -0.17 -10.19 -6.54
N ASP A 185 0.61 -10.76 -7.44
CA ASP A 185 0.60 -12.21 -7.70
C ASP A 185 1.12 -13.03 -6.51
N VAL A 186 1.89 -12.41 -5.61
CA VAL A 186 2.41 -13.04 -4.38
C VAL A 186 1.81 -12.47 -3.09
N GLU A 187 0.92 -11.45 -3.21
CA GLU A 187 0.31 -10.78 -2.05
C GLU A 187 -0.54 -11.73 -1.18
N GLY A 188 -0.32 -11.68 0.13
CA GLY A 188 -1.03 -12.51 1.12
C GLY A 188 -0.70 -14.00 1.09
N LYS A 189 0.23 -14.46 0.26
CA LYS A 189 0.60 -15.88 0.09
C LYS A 189 1.81 -16.30 0.92
N ALA A 190 2.62 -15.35 1.42
CA ALA A 190 3.87 -15.61 2.13
C ALA A 190 4.77 -16.64 1.39
N SER A 191 4.84 -16.53 0.05
CA SER A 191 5.49 -17.52 -0.83
C SER A 191 6.81 -17.02 -1.44
N GLY A 192 7.37 -15.94 -0.90
CA GLY A 192 8.56 -15.27 -1.41
C GLY A 192 8.23 -14.02 -2.26
N ILE A 193 9.23 -13.17 -2.44
CA ILE A 193 9.11 -11.91 -3.18
C ILE A 193 9.22 -12.12 -4.69
N GLU A 194 8.78 -11.14 -5.48
CA GLU A 194 9.04 -11.07 -6.92
C GLU A 194 10.46 -10.53 -7.16
N GLU A 195 11.44 -11.45 -7.30
CA GLU A 195 12.87 -11.13 -7.34
C GLU A 195 13.26 -10.22 -8.52
N GLU A 196 12.69 -10.49 -9.71
CA GLU A 196 12.95 -9.70 -10.91
C GLU A 196 12.43 -8.26 -10.73
N LEU A 197 11.22 -8.10 -10.14
CA LEU A 197 10.65 -6.79 -9.84
C LEU A 197 11.54 -6.05 -8.81
N ALA A 198 11.90 -6.70 -7.72
CA ALA A 198 12.77 -6.13 -6.69
C ALA A 198 14.12 -5.67 -7.26
N SER A 199 14.73 -6.47 -8.14
CA SER A 199 16.00 -6.14 -8.80
C SER A 199 15.85 -4.93 -9.73
N MET A 200 14.79 -4.87 -10.52
CA MET A 200 14.50 -3.75 -11.41
C MET A 200 14.27 -2.45 -10.63
N LEU A 201 13.48 -2.50 -9.57
CA LEU A 201 13.23 -1.35 -8.71
C LEU A 201 14.49 -0.88 -7.97
N GLY A 202 15.36 -1.81 -7.57
CA GLY A 202 16.59 -1.53 -6.83
C GLY A 202 17.65 -0.79 -7.63
N VAL A 203 17.62 -0.82 -8.97
CA VAL A 203 18.55 -0.08 -9.83
C VAL A 203 18.04 1.29 -10.23
N TRP A 204 16.74 1.53 -10.13
CA TRP A 204 16.15 2.84 -10.43
C TRP A 204 16.54 3.87 -9.36
N ASP A 205 17.03 5.05 -9.79
CA ASP A 205 17.57 6.10 -8.90
C ASP A 205 16.67 7.35 -8.88
N GLY A 206 15.41 7.16 -8.47
CA GLY A 206 14.45 8.24 -8.37
C GLY A 206 14.00 8.52 -6.94
N ILE A 207 12.68 8.61 -6.75
CA ILE A 207 12.06 8.84 -5.44
C ILE A 207 11.98 7.53 -4.63
N PRO A 208 11.73 7.60 -3.30
CA PRO A 208 11.53 6.41 -2.47
C PRO A 208 10.51 5.44 -3.02
N ILE A 209 10.76 4.15 -2.81
CA ILE A 209 9.84 3.06 -3.15
C ILE A 209 9.64 2.18 -1.92
N THR A 210 8.38 1.91 -1.59
CA THR A 210 7.99 0.86 -0.67
C THR A 210 7.49 -0.35 -1.46
N TYR A 211 8.14 -1.49 -1.27
CA TYR A 211 7.76 -2.77 -1.87
C TYR A 211 6.78 -3.50 -0.94
N ALA A 212 5.72 -4.05 -1.49
CA ALA A 212 4.73 -4.87 -0.79
C ALA A 212 4.44 -6.16 -1.56
N GLY A 213 4.21 -7.25 -0.84
CA GLY A 213 3.80 -8.54 -1.38
C GLY A 213 4.83 -9.66 -1.21
N GLY A 214 4.34 -10.83 -0.83
CA GLY A 214 5.06 -12.10 -0.84
C GLY A 214 6.00 -12.39 0.33
N VAL A 215 6.45 -11.38 1.08
CA VAL A 215 7.36 -11.60 2.21
C VAL A 215 6.75 -12.58 3.21
N GLY A 216 7.37 -13.73 3.39
CA GLY A 216 6.94 -14.81 4.29
C GLY A 216 7.97 -15.15 5.38
N SER A 217 9.18 -14.60 5.27
CA SER A 217 10.28 -14.87 6.20
C SER A 217 11.24 -13.67 6.31
N LEU A 218 12.09 -13.67 7.34
CA LEU A 218 13.18 -12.70 7.45
C LEU A 218 14.24 -12.88 6.35
N ASP A 219 14.38 -14.10 5.82
CA ASP A 219 15.28 -14.37 4.69
C ASP A 219 14.78 -13.67 3.42
N ASP A 220 13.47 -13.58 3.20
CA ASP A 220 12.89 -12.78 2.10
C ASP A 220 13.19 -11.28 2.26
N VAL A 221 13.21 -10.77 3.50
CA VAL A 221 13.60 -9.38 3.77
C VAL A 221 15.06 -9.14 3.41
N GLU A 222 15.96 -10.04 3.79
CA GLU A 222 17.38 -9.94 3.44
C GLU A 222 17.61 -10.08 1.92
N LEU A 223 16.84 -10.94 1.26
CA LEU A 223 16.84 -11.08 -0.19
C LEU A 223 16.37 -9.79 -0.87
N LEU A 224 15.25 -9.20 -0.41
CA LEU A 224 14.74 -7.92 -0.90
C LEU A 224 15.75 -6.80 -0.68
N LYS A 225 16.39 -6.77 0.48
CA LYS A 225 17.44 -5.79 0.81
C LYS A 225 18.64 -5.87 -0.14
N LYS A 226 19.03 -7.11 -0.50
CA LYS A 226 20.11 -7.37 -1.46
C LYS A 226 19.72 -6.97 -2.87
N LEU A 227 18.59 -7.48 -3.40
CA LEU A 227 18.12 -7.24 -4.76
C LEU A 227 17.72 -5.78 -4.97
N GLY A 228 17.07 -5.17 -3.99
CA GLY A 228 16.67 -3.76 -3.98
C GLY A 228 17.81 -2.77 -3.70
N ASN A 229 19.08 -3.22 -3.67
CA ASN A 229 20.26 -2.37 -3.42
C ASN A 229 20.13 -1.53 -2.12
N ARG A 230 19.41 -2.02 -1.10
CA ARG A 230 19.08 -1.30 0.15
C ARG A 230 18.26 0.00 -0.05
N ARG A 231 17.70 0.22 -1.24
CA ARG A 231 16.93 1.43 -1.59
C ARG A 231 15.43 1.27 -1.36
N LEU A 232 14.95 0.02 -1.38
CA LEU A 232 13.53 -0.27 -1.17
C LEU A 232 13.22 -0.32 0.32
N ASP A 233 12.12 0.30 0.73
CA ASP A 233 11.44 0.01 1.98
C ASP A 233 10.51 -1.19 1.80
N VAL A 234 10.04 -1.81 2.88
CA VAL A 234 9.26 -3.04 2.82
C VAL A 234 8.00 -2.96 3.66
N THR A 235 6.88 -3.40 3.09
CA THR A 235 5.66 -3.70 3.84
C THR A 235 5.54 -5.20 4.05
N ILE A 236 5.21 -5.60 5.29
CA ILE A 236 4.90 -6.98 5.66
C ILE A 236 3.52 -6.98 6.32
N GLY A 237 2.59 -7.75 5.78
CA GLY A 237 1.22 -7.88 6.28
C GLY A 237 1.00 -9.22 6.98
N SER A 238 0.27 -10.13 6.35
CA SER A 238 -0.20 -11.41 6.89
C SER A 238 0.88 -12.35 7.46
N ALA A 239 2.15 -12.14 7.10
CA ALA A 239 3.26 -12.93 7.64
C ALA A 239 3.66 -12.52 9.07
N LEU A 240 3.24 -11.35 9.58
CA LEU A 240 3.54 -10.93 10.94
C LEU A 240 2.71 -11.68 11.99
N ASP A 241 3.30 -11.95 13.16
CA ASP A 241 2.63 -12.62 14.28
C ASP A 241 1.43 -11.84 14.81
N ILE A 242 1.46 -10.50 14.78
CA ILE A 242 0.32 -9.64 15.13
C ILE A 242 -0.89 -9.81 14.18
N PHE A 243 -0.71 -10.47 13.05
CA PHE A 243 -1.73 -10.84 12.06
C PHE A 243 -1.85 -12.38 11.89
N GLY A 244 -1.37 -13.15 12.88
CA GLY A 244 -1.45 -14.61 12.87
C GLY A 244 -0.36 -15.32 12.05
N GLY A 245 0.61 -14.58 11.50
CA GLY A 245 1.77 -15.13 10.80
C GLY A 245 2.88 -15.60 11.72
N THR A 246 4.07 -15.81 11.16
CA THR A 246 5.22 -16.41 11.88
C THR A 246 6.39 -15.46 12.08
N ILE A 247 6.42 -14.31 11.40
CA ILE A 247 7.46 -13.29 11.59
C ILE A 247 7.15 -12.49 12.85
N PRO A 248 8.03 -12.49 13.87
CA PRO A 248 7.82 -11.66 15.05
C PRO A 248 7.81 -10.17 14.67
N PHE A 249 6.74 -9.45 15.04
CA PHE A 249 6.61 -8.01 14.80
C PHE A 249 7.82 -7.22 15.34
N GLU A 250 8.31 -7.58 16.52
CA GLU A 250 9.51 -6.97 17.12
C GLU A 250 10.73 -7.05 16.20
N LYS A 251 10.91 -8.17 15.49
CA LYS A 251 12.01 -8.34 14.54
C LYS A 251 11.80 -7.52 13.26
N ALA A 252 10.55 -7.41 12.80
CA ALA A 252 10.23 -6.56 11.67
C ALA A 252 10.44 -5.07 12.02
N ALA A 253 10.09 -4.65 13.23
CA ALA A 253 10.28 -3.28 13.70
C ALA A 253 11.75 -2.86 13.77
N ASP A 254 12.69 -3.79 13.93
CA ASP A 254 14.13 -3.54 13.95
C ASP A 254 14.76 -3.40 12.53
N ILE A 255 13.98 -3.59 11.46
CA ILE A 255 14.47 -3.44 10.07
C ILE A 255 14.74 -1.95 9.78
N SER A 256 16.01 -1.64 9.46
CA SER A 256 16.52 -0.29 9.16
C SER A 256 17.52 -0.28 7.99
#